data_0b6ab738200571138226800d370ef213
#
_entry.id   0b6ab738200571138226800d370ef213
#
_cell.length_a   1.000
_cell.length_b   1.000
_cell.length_c   1.000
_cell.angle_alpha   90.00
_cell.angle_beta   90.00
_cell.angle_gamma   90.00
#
_symmetry.space_group_name_H-M   'P 1'
#
loop_
_entity.id
_entity.type
_entity.pdbx_description
1 polymer ?
#
loop_
_entity_poly.entity_id
_entity_poly.type
_entity_poly.pdbx_seq_one_letter_code
_entity_poly.pdbx_strand_id
1 'polypeptide(L)'
;RWYASCCEGAYVTFNGQSRKIAVSQVSSITDASVAYSDFVGFGSRLNAFNSILSSAWRTRGMGDFWSHVLVAEGAVDIAIEPTLAVWDMAALDIIVREAGGVFTNTSGEHGPFGGSGVSTNKVVHEALIKALNG
;
A
#
# COMPACT_ATOMS: atom_id res chain seq x y z
N ARG A 1 -0.30 -17.79 0.74
CA ARG A 1 -1.03 -17.37 -0.46
C ARG A 1 -2.08 -16.32 -0.07
N TRP A 2 -2.06 -15.15 -0.75
CA TRP A 2 -3.12 -14.13 -0.65
C TRP A 2 -3.99 -14.21 -1.90
N TYR A 3 -5.28 -13.98 -1.74
CA TYR A 3 -6.24 -13.99 -2.85
C TYR A 3 -7.49 -13.19 -2.48
N ALA A 4 -8.19 -12.71 -3.48
CA ALA A 4 -9.45 -12.00 -3.35
C ALA A 4 -10.34 -12.27 -4.57
N SER A 5 -11.63 -12.09 -4.37
CA SER A 5 -12.64 -12.10 -5.41
C SER A 5 -13.56 -10.89 -5.22
N CYS A 6 -14.02 -10.32 -6.32
CA CYS A 6 -14.86 -9.13 -6.27
C CYS A 6 -16.09 -9.34 -5.36
N CYS A 7 -16.25 -8.46 -4.39
CA CYS A 7 -17.35 -8.45 -3.42
C CYS A 7 -17.38 -9.64 -2.43
N GLU A 8 -16.30 -10.44 -2.37
CA GLU A 8 -16.21 -11.58 -1.45
C GLU A 8 -15.18 -11.36 -0.33
N GLY A 9 -14.39 -10.30 -0.45
CA GLY A 9 -13.31 -9.96 0.47
C GLY A 9 -11.97 -10.59 0.11
N ALA A 10 -10.96 -10.28 0.91
CA ALA A 10 -9.60 -10.77 0.76
C ALA A 10 -9.26 -11.79 1.84
N TYR A 11 -8.42 -12.74 1.49
CA TYR A 11 -8.04 -13.88 2.35
C TYR A 11 -6.56 -14.19 2.26
N VAL A 12 -6.01 -14.75 3.34
CA VAL A 12 -4.70 -15.39 3.34
C VAL A 12 -4.82 -16.84 3.76
N THR A 13 -4.11 -17.72 3.06
CA THR A 13 -3.97 -19.15 3.43
C THR A 13 -2.51 -19.43 3.80
N PHE A 14 -2.32 -19.99 4.99
CA PHE A 14 -1.04 -20.43 5.49
C PHE A 14 -1.21 -21.79 6.19
N ASN A 15 -0.33 -22.76 5.88
CA ASN A 15 -0.39 -24.13 6.44
C ASN A 15 -1.80 -24.78 6.34
N GLY A 16 -2.47 -24.61 5.19
CA GLY A 16 -3.80 -25.17 4.96
C GLY A 16 -4.96 -24.46 5.66
N GLN A 17 -4.69 -23.44 6.45
CA GLN A 17 -5.71 -22.63 7.10
C GLN A 17 -5.91 -21.31 6.38
N SER A 18 -7.15 -20.95 6.10
CA SER A 18 -7.52 -19.67 5.48
C SER A 18 -8.21 -18.76 6.49
N ARG A 19 -7.84 -17.48 6.46
CA ARG A 19 -8.53 -16.44 7.23
C ARG A 19 -8.84 -15.23 6.35
N LYS A 20 -9.94 -14.57 6.63
CA LYS A 20 -10.27 -13.28 6.06
C LYS A 20 -9.29 -12.22 6.60
N ILE A 21 -8.87 -11.28 5.75
CA ILE A 21 -7.97 -10.19 6.12
C ILE A 21 -8.65 -8.84 5.94
N ALA A 22 -8.19 -7.84 6.68
CA ALA A 22 -8.66 -6.47 6.59
C ALA A 22 -7.51 -5.51 6.91
N VAL A 23 -7.53 -4.34 6.29
CA VAL A 23 -6.58 -3.25 6.54
C VAL A 23 -6.72 -2.70 7.97
N SER A 24 -5.69 -1.98 8.43
CA SER A 24 -5.68 -1.31 9.73
C SER A 24 -6.65 -0.12 9.80
N GLN A 25 -6.79 0.46 10.99
CA GLN A 25 -7.63 1.65 11.24
C GLN A 25 -6.78 2.85 11.73
N VAL A 26 -5.48 2.83 11.51
CA VAL A 26 -4.59 3.96 11.83
C VAL A 26 -5.03 5.18 11.05
N SER A 27 -5.16 6.34 11.71
CA SER A 27 -5.80 7.52 11.15
C SER A 27 -4.84 8.68 10.83
N SER A 28 -3.56 8.53 11.17
CA SER A 28 -2.56 9.58 10.99
C SER A 28 -1.27 8.99 10.42
N ILE A 29 -0.59 9.73 9.55
CA ILE A 29 0.72 9.33 9.02
C ILE A 29 1.76 9.22 10.15
N THR A 30 1.65 10.05 11.17
CA THR A 30 2.57 10.04 12.32
C THR A 30 2.46 8.79 13.18
N ASP A 31 1.34 8.10 13.11
CA ASP A 31 1.11 6.84 13.82
C ASP A 31 1.25 5.62 12.90
N ALA A 32 1.45 5.86 11.59
CA ALA A 32 1.49 4.82 10.59
C ALA A 32 2.86 4.15 10.48
N SER A 33 2.84 2.86 10.15
CA SER A 33 3.98 2.12 9.62
C SER A 33 4.00 2.23 8.10
N VAL A 34 5.16 2.59 7.55
CA VAL A 34 5.38 2.78 6.11
C VAL A 34 6.40 1.77 5.60
N ALA A 35 6.03 1.01 4.58
CA ALA A 35 6.91 0.13 3.83
C ALA A 35 7.17 0.71 2.42
N TYR A 36 8.36 0.47 1.90
CA TYR A 36 8.79 0.91 0.57
C TYR A 36 9.91 0.01 0.05
N SER A 37 10.08 -0.09 -1.27
CA SER A 37 11.18 -0.90 -1.83
C SER A 37 12.44 -0.09 -2.04
N ASP A 38 12.33 1.10 -2.64
CA ASP A 38 13.47 1.87 -3.13
C ASP A 38 13.21 3.38 -2.99
N PHE A 39 14.30 4.16 -3.10
CA PHE A 39 14.28 5.62 -3.23
C PHE A 39 14.35 6.06 -4.71
N VAL A 40 14.77 5.18 -5.59
CA VAL A 40 14.89 5.44 -7.04
C VAL A 40 13.50 5.41 -7.68
N GLY A 41 13.19 6.42 -8.50
CA GLY A 41 11.92 6.51 -9.22
C GLY A 41 10.93 7.56 -8.69
N PHE A 42 11.17 8.12 -7.51
CA PHE A 42 10.31 9.20 -6.97
C PHE A 42 10.45 10.53 -7.71
N GLY A 43 11.59 10.78 -8.39
CA GLY A 43 11.80 12.02 -9.13
C GLY A 43 11.61 13.26 -8.24
N SER A 44 10.76 14.20 -8.68
CA SER A 44 10.42 15.41 -7.92
C SER A 44 9.73 15.15 -6.57
N ARG A 45 9.13 13.97 -6.38
CA ARG A 45 8.45 13.58 -5.13
C ARG A 45 9.41 13.09 -4.04
N LEU A 46 10.69 12.91 -4.31
CA LEU A 46 11.65 12.34 -3.36
C LEU A 46 11.70 13.11 -2.02
N ASN A 47 11.68 14.43 -2.06
CA ASN A 47 11.70 15.24 -0.85
C ASN A 47 10.42 15.08 -0.02
N ALA A 48 9.26 15.04 -0.67
CA ALA A 48 7.98 14.78 -0.02
C ALA A 48 7.94 13.37 0.59
N PHE A 49 8.42 12.38 -0.14
CA PHE A 49 8.54 11.00 0.35
C PHE A 49 9.44 10.92 1.59
N ASN A 50 10.63 11.54 1.58
CA ASN A 50 11.53 11.60 2.74
C ASN A 50 10.87 12.28 3.96
N SER A 51 10.07 13.32 3.73
CA SER A 51 9.31 13.98 4.80
C SER A 51 8.26 13.06 5.41
N ILE A 52 7.55 12.28 4.57
CA ILE A 52 6.61 11.25 5.03
C ILE A 52 7.32 10.21 5.88
N LEU A 53 8.45 9.65 5.40
CA LEU A 53 9.22 8.67 6.16
C LEU A 53 9.71 9.21 7.51
N SER A 54 10.16 10.47 7.53
CA SER A 54 10.65 11.11 8.75
C SER A 54 9.56 11.39 9.79
N SER A 55 8.31 11.56 9.34
CA SER A 55 7.16 11.82 10.22
C SER A 55 6.46 10.54 10.70
N ALA A 56 6.60 9.44 9.97
CA ALA A 56 5.94 8.18 10.28
C ALA A 56 6.44 7.56 11.59
N TRP A 57 5.55 6.87 12.31
CA TRP A 57 5.93 6.11 13.51
C TRP A 57 7.02 5.09 13.23
N ARG A 58 6.96 4.41 12.09
CA ARG A 58 7.89 3.33 11.74
C ARG A 58 8.05 3.23 10.23
N THR A 59 9.29 3.00 9.78
CA THR A 59 9.58 2.76 8.36
C THR A 59 10.36 1.46 8.17
N ARG A 60 10.12 0.77 7.04
CA ARG A 60 10.85 -0.44 6.64
C ARG A 60 11.06 -0.46 5.13
N GLY A 61 12.32 -0.62 4.73
CA GLY A 61 12.68 -1.01 3.37
C GLY A 61 12.27 -2.46 3.15
N MET A 62 11.18 -2.69 2.45
CA MET A 62 10.61 -4.01 2.19
C MET A 62 9.80 -3.91 0.90
N GLY A 63 10.32 -4.49 -0.16
CA GLY A 63 9.61 -4.62 -1.42
C GLY A 63 9.01 -6.01 -1.51
N ASP A 64 8.57 -6.32 -2.50
CA ASP A 64 7.80 -5.92 -3.63
C ASP A 64 6.31 -6.07 -3.30
N PHE A 65 5.70 -7.20 -3.76
CA PHE A 65 4.29 -7.53 -3.43
C PHE A 65 4.03 -7.63 -1.92
N TRP A 66 5.06 -7.99 -1.14
CA TRP A 66 4.88 -8.31 0.28
C TRP A 66 4.47 -7.09 1.10
N SER A 67 5.03 -5.93 0.85
CA SER A 67 4.60 -4.69 1.52
C SER A 67 3.11 -4.43 1.33
N HIS A 68 2.59 -4.62 0.12
CA HIS A 68 1.19 -4.40 -0.23
C HIS A 68 0.23 -5.42 0.41
N VAL A 69 0.61 -6.70 0.44
CA VAL A 69 -0.24 -7.70 1.11
C VAL A 69 -0.21 -7.56 2.63
N LEU A 70 0.87 -7.04 3.22
CA LEU A 70 0.91 -6.70 4.64
C LEU A 70 -0.01 -5.52 4.97
N VAL A 71 -0.20 -4.57 4.03
CA VAL A 71 -1.25 -3.54 4.17
C VAL A 71 -2.63 -4.18 4.15
N ALA A 72 -2.89 -5.10 3.24
CA ALA A 72 -4.15 -5.83 3.19
C ALA A 72 -4.42 -6.65 4.46
N GLU A 73 -3.37 -7.12 5.16
CA GLU A 73 -3.49 -7.82 6.45
C GLU A 73 -3.63 -6.89 7.66
N GLY A 74 -3.45 -5.58 7.48
CA GLY A 74 -3.43 -4.59 8.56
C GLY A 74 -2.15 -4.60 9.41
N ALA A 75 -1.09 -5.27 8.95
CA ALA A 75 0.21 -5.35 9.63
C ALA A 75 1.12 -4.16 9.30
N VAL A 76 0.87 -3.50 8.17
CA VAL A 76 1.49 -2.26 7.70
C VAL A 76 0.36 -1.32 7.28
N ASP A 77 0.53 -0.02 7.41
CA ASP A 77 -0.53 0.95 7.13
C ASP A 77 -0.42 1.55 5.74
N ILE A 78 0.80 1.70 5.25
CA ILE A 78 1.15 2.35 3.99
C ILE A 78 2.26 1.54 3.30
N ALA A 79 2.08 1.22 2.01
CA ALA A 79 3.13 0.71 1.14
C ALA A 79 3.24 1.59 -0.10
N ILE A 80 4.46 1.99 -0.47
CA ILE A 80 4.71 2.89 -1.60
C ILE A 80 5.83 2.32 -2.48
N GLU A 81 5.50 2.13 -3.76
CA GLU A 81 6.43 1.69 -4.79
C GLU A 81 6.45 2.72 -5.92
N PRO A 82 7.59 3.37 -6.16
CA PRO A 82 7.68 4.44 -7.17
C PRO A 82 7.65 3.93 -8.61
N THR A 83 7.98 2.65 -8.83
CA THR A 83 8.00 2.05 -10.16
C THR A 83 7.58 0.59 -10.08
N LEU A 84 6.46 0.25 -10.73
CA LEU A 84 5.93 -1.10 -10.83
C LEU A 84 5.33 -1.36 -12.21
N ALA A 85 5.43 -2.59 -12.69
CA ALA A 85 4.73 -3.01 -13.89
C ALA A 85 3.30 -3.46 -13.57
N VAL A 86 2.41 -3.43 -14.57
CA VAL A 86 1.00 -3.80 -14.39
C VAL A 86 0.80 -5.24 -13.87
N TRP A 87 1.64 -6.16 -14.29
CA TRP A 87 1.56 -7.57 -13.85
C TRP A 87 1.98 -7.77 -12.39
N ASP A 88 2.76 -6.85 -11.81
CA ASP A 88 3.07 -6.85 -10.37
C ASP A 88 1.88 -6.33 -9.56
N MET A 89 1.11 -5.39 -10.10
CA MET A 89 0.07 -4.65 -9.42
C MET A 89 -1.34 -5.24 -9.55
N ALA A 90 -1.62 -5.96 -10.63
CA ALA A 90 -3.00 -6.37 -10.95
C ALA A 90 -3.66 -7.21 -9.85
N ALA A 91 -2.92 -8.16 -9.25
CA ALA A 91 -3.43 -8.95 -8.13
C ALA A 91 -3.47 -8.14 -6.82
N LEU A 92 -2.51 -7.23 -6.62
CA LEU A 92 -2.43 -6.40 -5.41
C LEU A 92 -3.59 -5.41 -5.31
N ASP A 93 -3.98 -4.80 -6.42
CA ASP A 93 -5.11 -3.88 -6.49
C ASP A 93 -6.38 -4.52 -5.92
N ILE A 94 -6.79 -5.69 -6.43
CA ILE A 94 -8.00 -6.34 -5.94
C ILE A 94 -7.86 -6.82 -4.50
N ILE A 95 -6.70 -7.37 -4.09
CA ILE A 95 -6.49 -7.87 -2.73
C ILE A 95 -6.60 -6.73 -1.72
N VAL A 96 -5.96 -5.60 -1.97
CA VAL A 96 -5.99 -4.43 -1.07
C VAL A 96 -7.40 -3.84 -0.98
N ARG A 97 -8.09 -3.67 -2.11
CA ARG A 97 -9.45 -3.12 -2.14
C ARG A 97 -10.46 -4.04 -1.43
N GLU A 98 -10.39 -5.33 -1.66
CA GLU A 98 -11.27 -6.32 -1.02
C GLU A 98 -10.96 -6.51 0.48
N ALA A 99 -9.75 -6.12 0.92
CA ALA A 99 -9.41 -6.00 2.35
C ALA A 99 -9.93 -4.69 2.98
N GLY A 100 -10.60 -3.83 2.23
CA GLY A 100 -11.13 -2.54 2.69
C GLY A 100 -10.16 -1.37 2.56
N GLY A 101 -9.01 -1.57 1.91
CA GLY A 101 -8.01 -0.55 1.65
C GLY A 101 -8.22 0.22 0.34
N VAL A 102 -7.23 1.01 -0.02
CA VAL A 102 -7.17 1.76 -1.27
C VAL A 102 -5.88 1.44 -1.99
N PHE A 103 -5.96 1.21 -3.31
CA PHE A 103 -4.81 1.05 -4.19
C PHE A 103 -4.84 2.12 -5.30
N THR A 104 -3.77 2.90 -5.41
CA THR A 104 -3.59 3.93 -6.45
C THR A 104 -2.15 3.93 -6.96
N ASN A 105 -1.88 4.75 -7.99
CA ASN A 105 -0.51 5.16 -8.29
C ASN A 105 -0.07 6.31 -7.35
N THR A 106 1.16 6.78 -7.49
CA THR A 106 1.71 7.90 -6.69
C THR A 106 1.05 9.25 -6.96
N SER A 107 0.27 9.39 -8.02
CA SER A 107 -0.55 10.58 -8.32
C SER A 107 -1.98 10.48 -7.77
N GLY A 108 -2.37 9.35 -7.18
CA GLY A 108 -3.70 9.13 -6.63
C GLY A 108 -4.72 8.55 -7.61
N GLU A 109 -4.29 8.12 -8.81
CA GLU A 109 -5.19 7.48 -9.78
C GLU A 109 -5.40 6.01 -9.41
N HIS A 110 -6.65 5.58 -9.35
CA HIS A 110 -7.03 4.23 -8.97
C HIS A 110 -6.65 3.16 -10.01
N GLY A 111 -6.32 1.98 -9.52
CA GLY A 111 -6.06 0.78 -10.32
C GLY A 111 -4.58 0.55 -10.64
N PRO A 112 -4.28 -0.55 -11.37
CA PRO A 112 -2.91 -1.06 -11.50
C PRO A 112 -2.15 -0.51 -12.72
N PHE A 113 -2.67 0.50 -13.43
CA PHE A 113 -2.10 0.91 -14.74
C PHE A 113 -1.17 2.13 -14.68
N GLY A 114 -0.96 2.71 -13.51
CA GLY A 114 -0.24 3.99 -13.36
C GLY A 114 1.30 3.89 -13.25
N GLY A 115 1.90 2.70 -13.42
CA GLY A 115 3.36 2.51 -13.38
C GLY A 115 4.02 2.65 -12.01
N SER A 116 3.23 2.89 -10.96
CA SER A 116 3.63 2.95 -9.55
C SER A 116 2.49 2.47 -8.67
N GLY A 117 2.77 2.08 -7.42
CA GLY A 117 1.77 1.52 -6.52
C GLY A 117 1.80 2.16 -5.13
N VAL A 118 0.62 2.53 -4.64
CA VAL A 118 0.40 2.99 -3.26
C VAL A 118 -0.76 2.21 -2.68
N SER A 119 -0.48 1.39 -1.67
CA SER A 119 -1.49 0.71 -0.87
C SER A 119 -1.61 1.36 0.49
N THR A 120 -2.84 1.60 0.93
CA THR A 120 -3.09 2.14 2.28
C THR A 120 -4.35 1.52 2.87
N ASN A 121 -4.51 1.68 4.19
CA ASN A 121 -5.85 1.68 4.73
C ASN A 121 -6.62 2.91 4.18
N LYS A 122 -7.92 2.83 4.13
CA LYS A 122 -8.76 3.87 3.53
C LYS A 122 -8.61 5.25 4.23
N VAL A 123 -8.24 5.24 5.51
CA VAL A 123 -8.30 6.43 6.37
C VAL A 123 -7.16 7.41 6.09
N VAL A 124 -5.93 6.90 5.88
CA VAL A 124 -4.73 7.76 5.68
C VAL A 124 -4.49 8.11 4.21
N HIS A 125 -5.25 7.54 3.27
CA HIS A 125 -4.94 7.59 1.85
C HIS A 125 -4.88 9.03 1.29
N GLU A 126 -5.94 9.81 1.49
CA GLU A 126 -6.01 11.17 0.95
C GLU A 126 -4.91 12.08 1.53
N ALA A 127 -4.66 11.97 2.84
CA ALA A 127 -3.59 12.72 3.49
C ALA A 127 -2.21 12.34 2.93
N LEU A 128 -1.98 11.05 2.68
CA LEU A 128 -0.73 10.57 2.08
C LEU A 128 -0.53 11.09 0.66
N ILE A 129 -1.53 10.94 -0.21
CA ILE A 129 -1.44 11.41 -1.61
C ILE A 129 -1.22 12.92 -1.68
N LYS A 130 -1.91 13.67 -0.83
CA LYS A 130 -1.68 15.12 -0.71
C LYS A 130 -0.24 15.44 -0.26
N ALA A 131 0.27 14.75 0.76
CA ALA A 131 1.63 14.97 1.25
C ALA A 131 2.70 14.61 0.21
N LEU A 132 2.44 13.59 -0.63
CA LEU A 132 3.36 13.11 -1.66
C LEU A 132 3.42 14.03 -2.89
N ASN A 133 2.35 14.78 -3.17
CA ASN A 133 2.24 15.60 -4.38
C ASN A 133 2.29 17.13 -4.12
N GLY A 134 2.34 17.55 -2.89
CA GLY A 134 2.48 18.97 -2.50
C GLY A 134 1.17 19.65 -2.26
#